data_83564864c748601cd5e96f1761dc9c2c
#
_entry.id   83564864c748601cd5e96f1761dc9c2c
#
_cell.length_a   1.000
_cell.length_b   1.000
_cell.length_c   1.000
_cell.angle_alpha   90.00
_cell.angle_beta   90.00
_cell.angle_gamma   90.00
#
_symmetry.space_group_name_H-M   'P 1'
#
loop_
_entity.id
_entity.type
_entity.pdbx_description
1 polymer ?
#
loop_
_entity_poly.entity_id
_entity_poly.type
_entity_poly.pdbx_seq_one_letter_code
_entity_poly.pdbx_strand_id
1 'polypeptide(L)'
;MERAGQTRVERRLAAILAADVIGYSRLMGRDEAGTLARLKLHRRELIDTKIAEHKGRLVKTTGDGMLIEFPSVVEAVACAVAVQHGMGERNAGIPQDQAISFRIGINLGNVIVEGDDIYGDGVNVAARLEALAEPGGICISAIVHDQVEGRLGRGFLPGHHAEDAHRPRDVLELVLADILEV
;
A
#
# COMPACT_ATOMS: atom_id res chain seq x y z
N MET A 1 -16.20 14.14 43.01
CA MET A 1 -15.39 14.72 41.90
C MET A 1 -14.73 13.58 41.15
N GLU A 2 -15.42 13.09 40.14
CA GLU A 2 -14.86 12.10 39.22
C GLU A 2 -13.81 12.79 38.34
N ARG A 3 -12.57 12.32 38.43
CA ARG A 3 -11.53 12.71 37.48
C ARG A 3 -11.89 12.04 36.18
N ALA A 4 -12.36 12.83 35.22
CA ALA A 4 -12.47 12.39 33.83
C ALA A 4 -11.12 11.77 33.44
N GLY A 5 -11.14 10.47 33.11
CA GLY A 5 -9.96 9.74 32.68
C GLY A 5 -9.42 10.41 31.42
N GLN A 6 -8.28 11.05 31.52
CA GLN A 6 -7.52 11.46 30.34
C GLN A 6 -7.19 10.18 29.57
N THR A 7 -7.86 9.97 28.46
CA THR A 7 -7.52 8.90 27.52
C THR A 7 -6.08 9.15 27.09
N ARG A 8 -5.17 8.30 27.58
CA ARG A 8 -3.74 8.42 27.28
C ARG A 8 -3.58 8.17 25.77
N VAL A 9 -3.29 9.22 25.04
CA VAL A 9 -3.00 9.12 23.62
C VAL A 9 -1.70 8.34 23.47
N GLU A 10 -1.78 7.13 22.93
CA GLU A 10 -0.62 6.32 22.60
C GLU A 10 -0.05 6.77 21.25
N ARG A 11 1.26 7.03 21.22
CA ARG A 11 2.00 7.36 20.00
C ARG A 11 3.11 6.35 19.81
N ARG A 12 3.27 5.88 18.59
CA ARG A 12 4.36 4.95 18.24
C ARG A 12 4.78 5.07 16.79
N LEU A 13 5.95 4.55 16.48
CA LEU A 13 6.44 4.40 15.13
C LEU A 13 5.80 3.15 14.50
N ALA A 14 5.32 3.27 13.27
CA ALA A 14 4.70 2.16 12.53
C ALA A 14 5.10 2.17 11.06
N ALA A 15 5.22 0.98 10.48
CA ALA A 15 5.27 0.79 9.04
C ALA A 15 3.83 0.71 8.51
N ILE A 16 3.48 1.62 7.62
CA ILE A 16 2.11 1.85 7.15
C ILE A 16 2.07 1.66 5.66
N LEU A 17 1.09 0.89 5.20
CA LEU A 17 0.76 0.71 3.79
C LEU A 17 -0.64 1.24 3.54
N ALA A 18 -0.76 2.17 2.60
CA ALA A 18 -2.02 2.63 2.04
C ALA A 18 -2.17 2.10 0.61
N ALA A 19 -3.33 1.60 0.27
CA ALA A 19 -3.64 1.10 -1.06
C ALA A 19 -5.06 1.49 -1.47
N ASP A 20 -5.27 1.77 -2.75
CA ASP A 20 -6.60 1.92 -3.34
C ASP A 20 -6.66 1.37 -4.78
N VAL A 21 -7.86 1.26 -5.32
CA VAL A 21 -8.11 0.81 -6.69
C VAL A 21 -8.15 2.01 -7.63
N ILE A 22 -7.34 1.97 -8.68
CA ILE A 22 -7.36 3.01 -9.71
C ILE A 22 -8.67 2.96 -10.50
N GLY A 23 -9.30 4.13 -10.64
CA GLY A 23 -10.52 4.27 -11.43
C GLY A 23 -11.70 3.49 -10.86
N TYR A 24 -11.76 3.30 -9.55
CA TYR A 24 -12.82 2.56 -8.88
C TYR A 24 -14.23 3.06 -9.24
N SER A 25 -14.45 4.39 -9.21
CA SER A 25 -15.73 4.97 -9.60
C SER A 25 -16.12 4.65 -11.04
N ARG A 26 -15.16 4.60 -11.96
CA ARG A 26 -15.38 4.23 -13.36
C ARG A 26 -15.75 2.74 -13.48
N LEU A 27 -15.04 1.87 -12.79
CA LEU A 27 -15.34 0.43 -12.76
C LEU A 27 -16.72 0.16 -12.18
N MET A 28 -17.08 0.83 -11.08
CA MET A 28 -18.38 0.74 -10.45
C MET A 28 -19.49 1.27 -11.36
N GLY A 29 -19.24 2.35 -12.09
CA GLY A 29 -20.22 2.92 -13.04
C GLY A 29 -20.51 2.01 -14.24
N ARG A 30 -19.58 1.13 -14.61
CA ARG A 30 -19.76 0.17 -15.71
C ARG A 30 -20.44 -1.12 -15.28
N ASP A 31 -20.03 -1.67 -14.17
CA ASP A 31 -20.52 -2.94 -13.62
C ASP A 31 -20.29 -2.96 -12.11
N GLU A 32 -21.23 -2.43 -11.36
CA GLU A 32 -21.15 -2.34 -9.90
C GLU A 32 -21.06 -3.73 -9.25
N ALA A 33 -21.99 -4.61 -9.55
CA ALA A 33 -22.05 -5.93 -8.94
C ALA A 33 -20.81 -6.79 -9.28
N GLY A 34 -20.40 -6.81 -10.55
CA GLY A 34 -19.24 -7.55 -10.99
C GLY A 34 -17.91 -6.97 -10.43
N THR A 35 -17.80 -5.65 -10.36
CA THR A 35 -16.61 -5.00 -9.77
C THR A 35 -16.50 -5.33 -8.28
N LEU A 36 -17.56 -5.22 -7.52
CA LEU A 36 -17.59 -5.59 -6.10
C LEU A 36 -17.27 -7.06 -5.88
N ALA A 37 -17.84 -7.95 -6.70
CA ALA A 37 -17.57 -9.39 -6.59
C ALA A 37 -16.09 -9.71 -6.85
N ARG A 38 -15.49 -9.15 -7.89
CA ARG A 38 -14.07 -9.33 -8.22
C ARG A 38 -13.15 -8.74 -7.16
N LEU A 39 -13.45 -7.54 -6.66
CA LEU A 39 -12.65 -6.93 -5.61
C LEU A 39 -12.67 -7.76 -4.32
N LYS A 40 -13.84 -8.25 -3.91
CA LYS A 40 -13.96 -9.15 -2.76
C LYS A 40 -13.19 -10.45 -2.96
N LEU A 41 -13.21 -11.00 -4.18
CA LEU A 41 -12.47 -12.21 -4.51
C LEU A 41 -10.95 -11.99 -4.42
N HIS A 42 -10.43 -10.90 -5.02
CA HIS A 42 -9.01 -10.54 -4.94
C HIS A 42 -8.58 -10.30 -3.48
N ARG A 43 -9.42 -9.64 -2.69
CA ARG A 43 -9.12 -9.47 -1.27
C ARG A 43 -8.99 -10.78 -0.55
N ARG A 44 -10.00 -11.63 -0.63
CA ARG A 44 -10.04 -12.91 0.10
C ARG A 44 -8.93 -13.86 -0.33
N GLU A 45 -8.66 -13.97 -1.62
CA GLU A 45 -7.77 -15.01 -2.16
C GLU A 45 -6.30 -14.57 -2.27
N LEU A 46 -6.03 -13.28 -2.35
CA LEU A 46 -4.69 -12.76 -2.52
C LEU A 46 -4.30 -11.78 -1.40
N ILE A 47 -5.01 -10.67 -1.30
CA ILE A 47 -4.56 -9.53 -0.48
C ILE A 47 -4.54 -9.89 1.00
N ASP A 48 -5.65 -10.39 1.54
CA ASP A 48 -5.76 -10.75 2.96
C ASP A 48 -4.79 -11.88 3.33
N THR A 49 -4.55 -12.81 2.39
CA THR A 49 -3.56 -13.88 2.55
C THR A 49 -2.14 -13.32 2.64
N LYS A 50 -1.77 -12.40 1.73
CA LYS A 50 -0.43 -11.78 1.75
C LYS A 50 -0.23 -10.88 2.97
N ILE A 51 -1.24 -10.15 3.40
CA ILE A 51 -1.19 -9.37 4.64
C ILE A 51 -0.87 -10.30 5.83
N ALA A 52 -1.55 -11.43 5.94
CA ALA A 52 -1.33 -12.40 7.01
C ALA A 52 0.06 -13.06 6.95
N GLU A 53 0.52 -13.48 5.76
CA GLU A 53 1.86 -14.05 5.54
C GLU A 53 2.97 -13.10 6.01
N HIS A 54 2.80 -11.80 5.81
CA HIS A 54 3.73 -10.76 6.20
C HIS A 54 3.42 -10.11 7.55
N LYS A 55 2.59 -10.76 8.37
CA LYS A 55 2.24 -10.33 9.74
C LYS A 55 1.61 -8.94 9.80
N GLY A 56 0.98 -8.51 8.70
CA GLY A 56 0.27 -7.24 8.63
C GLY A 56 -1.07 -7.30 9.36
N ARG A 57 -1.51 -6.14 9.77
CA ARG A 57 -2.83 -5.92 10.37
C ARG A 57 -3.62 -4.95 9.50
N LEU A 58 -4.73 -5.39 8.94
CA LEU A 58 -5.68 -4.50 8.29
C LEU A 58 -6.32 -3.60 9.36
N VAL A 59 -6.01 -2.31 9.30
CA VAL A 59 -6.53 -1.31 10.25
C VAL A 59 -7.95 -0.95 9.90
N LYS A 60 -8.16 -0.56 8.65
CA LYS A 60 -9.50 -0.20 8.12
C LYS A 60 -9.56 -0.27 6.61
N THR A 61 -10.79 -0.31 6.11
CA THR A 61 -11.12 -0.14 4.69
C THR A 61 -12.01 1.09 4.52
N THR A 62 -11.83 1.81 3.41
CA THR A 62 -12.62 2.99 3.05
C THR A 62 -13.02 2.85 1.58
N GLY A 63 -14.21 2.27 1.32
CA GLY A 63 -14.61 1.97 -0.06
C GLY A 63 -13.67 0.96 -0.71
N ASP A 64 -12.87 1.40 -1.67
CA ASP A 64 -11.82 0.65 -2.36
C ASP A 64 -10.44 0.76 -1.69
N GLY A 65 -10.30 1.66 -0.72
CA GLY A 65 -9.05 1.89 0.00
C GLY A 65 -8.82 0.94 1.17
N MET A 66 -7.56 0.72 1.48
CA MET A 66 -7.11 -0.09 2.62
C MET A 66 -5.97 0.62 3.33
N LEU A 67 -5.99 0.55 4.66
CA LEU A 67 -4.90 0.98 5.52
C LEU A 67 -4.42 -0.22 6.32
N ILE A 68 -3.14 -0.55 6.17
CA ILE A 68 -2.52 -1.74 6.76
C ILE A 68 -1.28 -1.33 7.53
N GLU A 69 -1.11 -1.92 8.69
CA GLU A 69 0.06 -1.75 9.53
C GLU A 69 0.91 -3.02 9.54
N PHE A 70 2.23 -2.86 9.52
CA PHE A 70 3.18 -3.97 9.55
C PHE A 70 4.19 -3.81 10.70
N PRO A 71 4.75 -4.93 11.19
CA PRO A 71 5.76 -4.90 12.25
C PRO A 71 7.10 -4.32 11.79
N SER A 72 7.34 -4.30 10.46
CA SER A 72 8.55 -3.71 9.86
C SER A 72 8.29 -3.23 8.45
N VAL A 73 9.14 -2.33 7.97
CA VAL A 73 9.09 -1.85 6.58
C VAL A 73 9.43 -2.96 5.58
N VAL A 74 10.29 -3.90 5.95
CA VAL A 74 10.64 -5.05 5.10
C VAL A 74 9.43 -5.92 4.81
N GLU A 75 8.63 -6.20 5.84
CA GLU A 75 7.38 -6.96 5.68
C GLU A 75 6.34 -6.18 4.87
N ALA A 76 6.21 -4.87 5.10
CA ALA A 76 5.30 -4.02 4.34
C ALA A 76 5.63 -4.02 2.85
N VAL A 77 6.89 -3.83 2.50
CA VAL A 77 7.34 -3.79 1.11
C VAL A 77 7.24 -5.17 0.45
N ALA A 78 7.65 -6.24 1.13
CA ALA A 78 7.52 -7.60 0.62
C ALA A 78 6.05 -7.98 0.36
N CYS A 79 5.14 -7.60 1.24
CA CYS A 79 3.70 -7.77 1.04
C CYS A 79 3.19 -7.01 -0.18
N ALA A 80 3.56 -5.73 -0.32
CA ALA A 80 3.15 -4.90 -1.45
C ALA A 80 3.61 -5.49 -2.79
N VAL A 81 4.86 -5.93 -2.87
CA VAL A 81 5.42 -6.59 -4.06
C VAL A 81 4.64 -7.87 -4.39
N ALA A 82 4.40 -8.73 -3.40
CA ALA A 82 3.66 -9.97 -3.60
C ALA A 82 2.21 -9.72 -4.06
N VAL A 83 1.56 -8.69 -3.53
CA VAL A 83 0.20 -8.30 -3.94
C VAL A 83 0.21 -7.79 -5.38
N GLN A 84 1.11 -6.87 -5.74
CA GLN A 84 1.17 -6.31 -7.09
C GLN A 84 1.52 -7.38 -8.14
N HIS A 85 2.45 -8.27 -7.82
CA HIS A 85 2.78 -9.40 -8.68
C HIS A 85 1.56 -10.31 -8.90
N GLY A 86 0.89 -10.74 -7.84
CA GLY A 86 -0.31 -11.57 -7.94
C GLY A 86 -1.46 -10.89 -8.66
N MET A 87 -1.62 -9.57 -8.53
CA MET A 87 -2.60 -8.80 -9.30
C MET A 87 -2.24 -8.73 -10.78
N GLY A 88 -0.96 -8.59 -11.11
CA GLY A 88 -0.47 -8.65 -12.49
C GLY A 88 -0.82 -9.98 -13.16
N GLU A 89 -0.59 -11.10 -12.47
CA GLU A 89 -0.98 -12.43 -12.96
C GLU A 89 -2.49 -12.57 -13.16
N ARG A 90 -3.30 -12.06 -12.22
CA ARG A 90 -4.77 -12.10 -12.29
C ARG A 90 -5.34 -11.19 -13.38
N ASN A 91 -4.65 -10.12 -13.71
CA ASN A 91 -5.03 -9.20 -14.78
C ASN A 91 -4.56 -9.66 -16.18
N ALA A 92 -3.70 -10.68 -16.27
CA ALA A 92 -3.24 -11.22 -17.53
C ALA A 92 -4.43 -11.68 -18.39
N GLY A 93 -4.56 -11.11 -19.60
CA GLY A 93 -5.68 -11.39 -20.50
C GLY A 93 -6.99 -10.65 -20.17
N ILE A 94 -7.04 -9.87 -19.11
CA ILE A 94 -8.19 -9.00 -18.81
C ILE A 94 -8.02 -7.67 -19.56
N PRO A 95 -9.06 -7.18 -20.28
CA PRO A 95 -9.00 -5.85 -20.89
C PRO A 95 -8.66 -4.78 -19.88
N GLN A 96 -7.77 -3.84 -20.26
CA GLN A 96 -7.25 -2.81 -19.37
C GLN A 96 -8.37 -1.96 -18.70
N ASP A 97 -9.46 -1.75 -19.40
CA ASP A 97 -10.62 -0.99 -18.92
C ASP A 97 -11.50 -1.77 -17.91
N GLN A 98 -11.22 -3.05 -17.72
CA GLN A 98 -11.91 -3.95 -16.75
C GLN A 98 -10.96 -4.47 -15.66
N ALA A 99 -9.66 -4.32 -15.85
CA ALA A 99 -8.65 -4.74 -14.88
C ALA A 99 -8.78 -3.97 -13.58
N ILE A 100 -8.59 -4.66 -12.45
CA ILE A 100 -8.50 -4.04 -11.13
C ILE A 100 -7.02 -3.87 -10.81
N SER A 101 -6.56 -2.63 -10.78
CA SER A 101 -5.17 -2.28 -10.47
C SER A 101 -5.11 -1.44 -9.20
N PHE A 102 -4.16 -1.76 -8.33
CA PHE A 102 -3.94 -1.01 -7.09
C PHE A 102 -2.79 -0.03 -7.25
N ARG A 103 -2.89 1.08 -6.51
CA ARG A 103 -1.77 1.96 -6.16
C ARG A 103 -1.42 1.68 -4.71
N ILE A 104 -0.13 1.66 -4.40
CA ILE A 104 0.35 1.39 -3.04
C ILE A 104 1.35 2.46 -2.62
N GLY A 105 1.16 2.98 -1.41
CA GLY A 105 2.12 3.89 -0.75
C GLY A 105 2.57 3.30 0.57
N ILE A 106 3.89 3.37 0.87
CA ILE A 106 4.45 2.83 2.10
C ILE A 106 5.31 3.88 2.79
N ASN A 107 5.07 4.07 4.08
CA ASN A 107 5.82 4.99 4.93
C ASN A 107 6.14 4.36 6.30
N LEU A 108 7.23 4.80 6.88
CA LEU A 108 7.56 4.57 8.29
C LEU A 108 7.42 5.89 9.03
N GLY A 109 6.49 5.99 9.94
CA GLY A 109 6.22 7.25 10.62
C GLY A 109 5.47 7.10 11.93
N ASN A 110 5.38 8.21 12.66
CA ASN A 110 4.65 8.26 13.91
C ASN A 110 3.14 8.20 13.66
N VAL A 111 2.48 7.39 14.45
CA VAL A 111 1.02 7.27 14.47
C VAL A 111 0.47 7.53 15.87
N ILE A 112 -0.77 7.98 15.90
CA ILE A 112 -1.60 8.07 17.09
C ILE A 112 -2.51 6.85 17.06
N VAL A 113 -2.53 6.07 18.13
CA VAL A 113 -3.37 4.88 18.27
C VAL A 113 -4.62 5.22 19.06
N GLU A 114 -5.76 4.92 18.51
CA GLU A 114 -7.06 5.10 19.15
C GLU A 114 -7.92 3.85 18.91
N GLY A 115 -8.01 2.99 19.93
CA GLY A 115 -8.62 1.67 19.77
C GLY A 115 -7.87 0.82 18.74
N ASP A 116 -8.58 0.36 17.72
CA ASP A 116 -8.01 -0.43 16.62
C ASP A 116 -7.57 0.43 15.42
N ASP A 117 -7.78 1.75 15.48
CA ASP A 117 -7.45 2.68 14.40
C ASP A 117 -6.12 3.42 14.65
N ILE A 118 -5.53 3.94 13.57
CA ILE A 118 -4.32 4.75 13.60
C ILE A 118 -4.53 6.03 12.79
N TYR A 119 -3.91 7.12 13.28
CA TYR A 119 -4.01 8.46 12.69
C TYR A 119 -2.65 9.15 12.71
N GLY A 120 -2.57 10.31 12.07
CA GLY A 120 -1.45 11.24 12.16
C GLY A 120 -0.61 11.31 10.90
N ASP A 121 0.53 11.99 11.00
CA ASP A 121 1.39 12.32 9.85
C ASP A 121 1.91 11.08 9.13
N GLY A 122 2.24 10.02 9.85
CA GLY A 122 2.70 8.76 9.25
C GLY A 122 1.69 8.17 8.28
N VAL A 123 0.40 8.19 8.66
CA VAL A 123 -0.71 7.74 7.80
C VAL A 123 -0.91 8.68 6.62
N ASN A 124 -0.88 10.00 6.85
CA ASN A 124 -1.07 11.00 5.80
C ASN A 124 0.01 10.91 4.73
N VAL A 125 1.27 10.67 5.11
CA VAL A 125 2.37 10.48 4.17
C VAL A 125 2.16 9.22 3.34
N ALA A 126 1.78 8.08 3.94
CA ALA A 126 1.48 6.86 3.21
C ALA A 126 0.36 7.07 2.18
N ALA A 127 -0.70 7.79 2.52
CA ALA A 127 -1.79 8.13 1.61
C ALA A 127 -1.34 9.03 0.44
N ARG A 128 -0.45 9.98 0.69
CA ARG A 128 0.12 10.83 -0.37
C ARG A 128 1.01 10.03 -1.32
N LEU A 129 1.81 9.12 -0.79
CA LEU A 129 2.65 8.22 -1.59
C LEU A 129 1.79 7.31 -2.46
N GLU A 130 0.72 6.75 -1.92
CA GLU A 130 -0.26 5.97 -2.66
C GLU A 130 -0.82 6.76 -3.86
N ALA A 131 -1.22 8.02 -3.64
CA ALA A 131 -1.75 8.88 -4.69
C ALA A 131 -0.73 9.22 -5.80
N LEU A 132 0.57 9.11 -5.53
CA LEU A 132 1.65 9.33 -6.49
C LEU A 132 2.05 8.07 -7.27
N ALA A 133 1.62 6.90 -6.84
CA ALA A 133 1.98 5.64 -7.48
C ALA A 133 1.22 5.47 -8.82
N GLU A 134 1.93 4.90 -9.79
CA GLU A 134 1.32 4.46 -11.05
C GLU A 134 0.43 3.22 -10.86
N PRO A 135 -0.48 2.91 -11.81
CA PRO A 135 -1.25 1.67 -11.77
C PRO A 135 -0.35 0.44 -11.63
N GLY A 136 -0.59 -0.37 -10.59
CA GLY A 136 0.26 -1.52 -10.28
C GLY A 136 1.61 -1.16 -9.64
N GLY A 137 1.86 0.13 -9.37
CA GLY A 137 3.08 0.65 -8.79
C GLY A 137 3.05 0.72 -7.26
N ILE A 138 4.23 0.97 -6.69
CA ILE A 138 4.47 1.13 -5.27
C ILE A 138 5.36 2.36 -5.08
N CYS A 139 4.87 3.37 -4.36
CA CYS A 139 5.68 4.49 -3.92
C CYS A 139 6.09 4.33 -2.46
N ILE A 140 7.35 4.55 -2.15
CA ILE A 140 7.88 4.47 -0.79
C ILE A 140 8.54 5.78 -0.40
N SER A 141 8.55 6.09 0.90
CA SER A 141 9.32 7.20 1.42
C SER A 141 10.81 6.88 1.47
N ALA A 142 11.67 7.91 1.47
CA ALA A 142 13.12 7.74 1.56
C ALA A 142 13.54 6.93 2.79
N ILE A 143 12.88 7.13 3.94
CA ILE A 143 13.17 6.37 5.15
C ILE A 143 12.85 4.88 4.99
N VAL A 144 11.81 4.52 4.24
CA VAL A 144 11.50 3.13 3.91
C VAL A 144 12.57 2.55 2.99
N HIS A 145 12.95 3.29 1.94
CA HIS A 145 14.02 2.89 1.03
C HIS A 145 15.32 2.55 1.79
N ASP A 146 15.78 3.46 2.64
CA ASP A 146 17.03 3.28 3.40
C ASP A 146 16.99 2.05 4.31
N GLN A 147 15.81 1.69 4.81
CA GLN A 147 15.61 0.51 5.66
C GLN A 147 15.60 -0.81 4.89
N VAL A 148 15.16 -0.80 3.63
CA VAL A 148 15.03 -2.03 2.82
C VAL A 148 16.21 -2.23 1.88
N GLU A 149 17.00 -1.19 1.61
CA GLU A 149 18.19 -1.27 0.79
C GLU A 149 19.15 -2.36 1.32
N GLY A 150 19.53 -3.27 0.44
CA GLY A 150 20.39 -4.40 0.77
C GLY A 150 19.72 -5.57 1.51
N ARG A 151 18.45 -5.47 1.88
CA ARG A 151 17.72 -6.56 2.57
C ARG A 151 16.77 -7.35 1.65
N LEU A 152 16.31 -6.77 0.55
CA LEU A 152 15.36 -7.37 -0.38
C LEU A 152 15.99 -7.87 -1.68
N GLY A 153 17.30 -8.14 -1.67
CA GLY A 153 18.03 -8.69 -2.82
C GLY A 153 18.32 -7.67 -3.93
N ARG A 154 19.13 -8.08 -4.93
CA ARG A 154 19.60 -7.21 -6.03
C ARG A 154 18.50 -6.82 -7.04
N GLY A 155 17.35 -7.45 -7.00
CA GLY A 155 16.18 -7.11 -7.84
C GLY A 155 15.37 -5.92 -7.31
N PHE A 156 15.75 -5.35 -6.19
CA PHE A 156 15.06 -4.25 -5.54
C PHE A 156 15.77 -2.92 -5.81
N LEU A 157 15.86 -2.55 -7.07
CA LEU A 157 16.36 -1.23 -7.45
C LEU A 157 15.21 -0.24 -7.47
N PRO A 158 15.36 0.97 -6.88
CA PRO A 158 14.41 2.03 -7.12
C PRO A 158 14.37 2.32 -8.61
N GLY A 159 13.19 2.22 -9.21
CA GLY A 159 13.00 2.67 -10.57
C GLY A 159 13.41 4.13 -10.67
N HIS A 160 14.52 4.40 -11.34
CA HIS A 160 14.88 5.74 -11.74
C HIS A 160 13.94 6.15 -12.88
N HIS A 161 12.77 6.65 -12.56
CA HIS A 161 12.09 7.52 -13.50
C HIS A 161 12.80 8.86 -13.48
N ALA A 162 13.81 8.96 -14.37
CA ALA A 162 14.38 10.21 -14.75
C ALA A 162 13.25 11.16 -15.18
N GLU A 163 13.33 12.40 -14.71
CA GLU A 163 12.73 13.57 -15.34
C GLU A 163 11.25 13.91 -15.08
N ASP A 164 10.66 13.53 -13.96
CA ASP A 164 9.48 14.26 -13.54
C ASP A 164 9.89 15.37 -12.55
N ALA A 165 10.08 16.57 -13.08
CA ALA A 165 10.50 17.76 -12.33
C ALA A 165 9.50 18.19 -11.22
N HIS A 166 8.39 17.46 -11.08
CA HIS A 166 7.33 17.72 -10.11
C HIS A 166 7.26 16.70 -8.96
N ARG A 167 8.07 15.63 -8.97
CA ARG A 167 8.09 14.68 -7.84
C ARG A 167 9.00 15.19 -6.71
N PRO A 168 8.52 15.19 -5.45
CA PRO A 168 9.37 15.49 -4.30
C PRO A 168 10.56 14.53 -4.25
N ARG A 169 11.76 15.05 -3.90
CA ARG A 169 13.02 14.25 -3.83
C ARG A 169 12.97 13.10 -2.83
N ASP A 170 11.96 13.07 -1.97
CA ASP A 170 11.81 12.09 -0.89
C ASP A 170 10.86 10.94 -1.25
N VAL A 171 10.47 10.81 -2.53
CA VAL A 171 9.57 9.78 -3.03
C VAL A 171 10.28 8.88 -4.03
N LEU A 172 10.28 7.59 -3.77
CA LEU A 172 10.86 6.57 -4.63
C LEU A 172 9.77 5.63 -5.11
N GLU A 173 9.74 5.36 -6.39
CA GLU A 173 8.84 4.39 -6.98
C GLU A 173 9.57 3.07 -7.22
N LEU A 174 8.95 1.97 -6.81
CA LEU A 174 9.43 0.63 -7.08
C LEU A 174 8.78 0.13 -8.36
N VAL A 175 9.57 -0.14 -9.38
CA VAL A 175 9.08 -0.71 -10.63
C VAL A 175 9.19 -2.23 -10.56
N LEU A 176 8.05 -2.91 -10.67
CA LEU A 176 7.99 -4.37 -10.58
C LEU A 176 8.76 -5.10 -11.70
N ALA A 177 8.99 -4.45 -12.84
CA ALA A 177 9.79 -5.01 -13.91
C ALA A 177 11.21 -5.38 -13.47
N ASP A 178 11.77 -4.65 -12.52
CA ASP A 178 13.12 -4.87 -11.98
C ASP A 178 13.19 -6.03 -10.97
N ILE A 179 12.04 -6.56 -10.56
CA ILE A 179 11.92 -7.62 -9.55
C ILE A 179 11.76 -9.01 -10.18
N LEU A 180 11.39 -9.06 -11.45
CA LEU A 180 11.08 -10.31 -12.17
C LEU A 180 12.27 -10.94 -12.90
N GLU A 181 13.46 -10.31 -12.90
CA GLU A 181 14.69 -10.86 -13.50
C GLU A 181 15.60 -11.54 -12.46
N VAL A 182 15.05 -12.50 -11.70
CA VAL A 182 15.86 -13.43 -10.90
C VAL A 182 15.39 -14.85 -11.10
#